data_204131d6295752fea0b6481b59e9cd47
#
_entry.id   204131d6295752fea0b6481b59e9cd47
#
_cell.length_a   1.000
_cell.length_b   1.000
_cell.length_c   1.000
_cell.angle_alpha   90.00
_cell.angle_beta   90.00
_cell.angle_gamma   90.00
#
_symmetry.space_group_name_H-M   'P 1'
#
loop_
_entity.id
_entity.type
_entity.pdbx_description
1 polymer ?
#
loop_
_entity_poly.entity_id
_entity_poly.type
_entity_poly.pdbx_seq_one_letter_code
_entity_poly.pdbx_strand_id
1 'polypeptide(L)'
;DVFSPEELTEWLTRLENEVGTHQEYLTELKIDGAAIDLVYRNGVLDRAATRGDGRVGEDITLNARTIVDIPTHLRENPDYPIPALLEVRGEVFFALDDFAALNERIINEAAEADRKPKPFANPRNAAAGSLRQKDPAEVARRHLRMICHGLGKTEGFHPTTQWEAYQAMASWGLHVSDKTECVHGIDEVLNKMRYWGEHRAESEHETDGLVVKLNNIAEQRRLGATSRVPRWAVAYKYPPEEAITKLLDIRVSVGRTGRVTPYAFMEPVTVAGSTVSNATLHNQFEVKRKGVLIGDQVVIRKAGEVIPEVLGPIVDARTGEEKEFIFPTHCPECGALLAPEKESDQDWRCPNTHGCPAQLRERLFYLASRAALDIEALGEKGARDLYERNILHDEGDLFTITAADLLKTQQYTRRAPRNVDTDPKYAHTAVGEVDGQRVILSKTGEKLLQNLEEAKERPLWRILVALSIRHVGPTAARSLATAFGSLQKIQHLAMSGEVATLSEVEGVGGIIADSLVEWFSIEWHRDIVDKWAAAGVRMEDSHEEDQPHTLEGL
;
A
#
# COMPACT_ATOMS: atom_id res chain seq x y z
N ASP A 1 -8.96 1.01 -13.29
CA ASP A 1 -8.36 -0.07 -14.08
C ASP A 1 -9.48 -0.84 -14.79
N VAL A 2 -9.19 -1.34 -16.00
CA VAL A 2 -10.04 -2.23 -16.80
C VAL A 2 -9.20 -3.41 -17.27
N PHE A 3 -9.84 -4.56 -17.47
CA PHE A 3 -9.14 -5.84 -17.67
C PHE A 3 -9.55 -6.55 -18.97
N SER A 4 -10.49 -6.00 -19.72
CA SER A 4 -10.89 -6.53 -21.01
C SER A 4 -11.04 -5.42 -22.06
N PRO A 5 -10.94 -5.74 -23.37
CA PRO A 5 -11.21 -4.78 -24.44
C PRO A 5 -12.63 -4.20 -24.38
N GLU A 6 -13.60 -4.99 -23.93
CA GLU A 6 -15.00 -4.61 -23.77
C GLU A 6 -15.13 -3.53 -22.68
N GLU A 7 -14.52 -3.74 -21.50
CA GLU A 7 -14.50 -2.78 -20.41
C GLU A 7 -13.82 -1.46 -20.82
N LEU A 8 -12.71 -1.54 -21.59
CA LEU A 8 -12.04 -0.35 -22.11
C LEU A 8 -12.95 0.40 -23.09
N THR A 9 -13.63 -0.30 -23.97
CA THR A 9 -14.57 0.29 -24.94
C THR A 9 -15.74 0.96 -24.20
N GLU A 10 -16.32 0.32 -23.21
CA GLU A 10 -17.38 0.91 -22.39
C GLU A 10 -16.93 2.17 -21.66
N TRP A 11 -15.71 2.15 -21.11
CA TRP A 11 -15.15 3.32 -20.42
C TRP A 11 -14.96 4.49 -21.39
N LEU A 12 -14.36 4.26 -22.57
CA LEU A 12 -14.17 5.27 -23.61
C LEU A 12 -15.50 5.80 -24.12
N THR A 13 -16.49 4.94 -24.36
CA THR A 13 -17.82 5.35 -24.81
C THR A 13 -18.51 6.24 -23.78
N ARG A 14 -18.42 5.89 -22.49
CA ARG A 14 -18.94 6.74 -21.42
C ARG A 14 -18.26 8.10 -21.38
N LEU A 15 -16.94 8.13 -21.54
CA LEU A 15 -16.18 9.37 -21.58
C LEU A 15 -16.60 10.25 -22.77
N GLU A 16 -16.71 9.67 -23.98
CA GLU A 16 -17.15 10.42 -25.17
C GLU A 16 -18.60 10.93 -25.06
N ASN A 17 -19.48 10.26 -24.32
CA ASN A 17 -20.82 10.76 -24.02
C ASN A 17 -20.79 12.05 -23.17
N GLU A 18 -19.75 12.24 -22.36
CA GLU A 18 -19.60 13.44 -21.52
C GLU A 18 -18.86 14.59 -22.20
N VAL A 19 -17.84 14.26 -23.02
CA VAL A 19 -16.93 15.27 -23.62
C VAL A 19 -17.10 15.43 -25.13
N GLY A 20 -17.96 14.64 -25.78
CA GLY A 20 -18.16 14.59 -27.22
C GLY A 20 -17.35 13.49 -27.89
N THR A 21 -17.75 13.12 -29.10
CA THR A 21 -17.09 12.07 -29.92
C THR A 21 -15.83 12.59 -30.59
N HIS A 22 -15.01 11.66 -31.12
CA HIS A 22 -13.76 11.95 -31.84
C HIS A 22 -12.71 12.71 -31.02
N GLN A 23 -12.57 12.33 -29.75
CA GLN A 23 -11.54 12.88 -28.90
C GLN A 23 -10.13 12.41 -29.30
N GLU A 24 -9.14 13.20 -28.95
CA GLU A 24 -7.75 12.80 -28.96
C GLU A 24 -7.37 12.16 -27.62
N TYR A 25 -6.68 11.04 -27.70
CA TYR A 25 -6.18 10.29 -26.55
C TYR A 25 -4.68 10.13 -26.61
N LEU A 26 -4.02 10.12 -25.47
CA LEU A 26 -2.67 9.62 -25.33
C LEU A 26 -2.70 8.16 -24.91
N THR A 27 -1.93 7.34 -25.60
CA THR A 27 -1.66 5.95 -25.23
C THR A 27 -0.22 5.83 -24.75
N GLU A 28 -0.03 5.29 -23.57
CA GLU A 28 1.27 5.18 -22.89
C GLU A 28 1.45 3.77 -22.35
N LEU A 29 2.67 3.23 -22.43
CA LEU A 29 2.96 1.98 -21.74
C LEU A 29 2.88 2.20 -20.23
N LYS A 30 2.16 1.30 -19.54
CA LYS A 30 2.09 1.30 -18.09
C LYS A 30 3.35 0.68 -17.51
N ILE A 31 4.26 1.54 -17.07
CA ILE A 31 5.55 1.15 -16.52
C ILE A 31 5.36 0.43 -15.19
N ASP A 32 5.99 -0.71 -15.02
CA ASP A 32 6.00 -1.44 -13.74
C ASP A 32 7.23 -1.03 -12.90
N GLY A 33 7.08 0.05 -12.15
CA GLY A 33 8.15 0.69 -11.39
C GLY A 33 7.72 1.20 -10.03
N ALA A 34 8.33 2.29 -9.61
CA ALA A 34 8.06 3.02 -8.37
C ALA A 34 7.75 4.48 -8.67
N ALA A 35 6.59 4.95 -8.24
CA ALA A 35 6.17 6.32 -8.47
C ALA A 35 7.07 7.33 -7.74
N ILE A 36 7.37 8.42 -8.45
CA ILE A 36 8.15 9.56 -7.96
C ILE A 36 7.46 10.87 -8.32
N ASP A 37 7.56 11.83 -7.43
CA ASP A 37 7.12 13.20 -7.63
C ASP A 37 8.33 14.15 -7.52
N LEU A 38 8.53 15.00 -8.52
CA LEU A 38 9.63 15.94 -8.61
C LEU A 38 9.10 17.36 -8.56
N VAL A 39 9.67 18.19 -7.71
CA VAL A 39 9.34 19.62 -7.63
C VAL A 39 10.55 20.44 -8.07
N TYR A 40 10.36 21.23 -9.13
CA TYR A 40 11.33 22.22 -9.61
C TYR A 40 10.87 23.63 -9.26
N ARG A 41 11.79 24.45 -8.76
CA ARG A 41 11.59 25.88 -8.52
C ARG A 41 12.55 26.69 -9.38
N ASN A 42 12.01 27.56 -10.24
CA ASN A 42 12.82 28.33 -11.18
C ASN A 42 13.83 27.45 -11.94
N GLY A 43 13.38 26.27 -12.36
CA GLY A 43 14.18 25.32 -13.12
C GLY A 43 15.18 24.48 -12.34
N VAL A 44 15.26 24.62 -11.02
CA VAL A 44 16.17 23.84 -10.17
C VAL A 44 15.39 22.77 -9.41
N LEU A 45 15.90 21.54 -9.38
CA LEU A 45 15.29 20.45 -8.59
C LEU A 45 15.37 20.78 -7.10
N ASP A 46 14.25 21.16 -6.53
CA ASP A 46 14.08 21.50 -5.11
C ASP A 46 13.87 20.23 -4.28
N ARG A 47 12.91 19.39 -4.69
CA ARG A 47 12.52 18.19 -3.94
C ARG A 47 12.13 17.03 -4.86
N ALA A 48 12.37 15.81 -4.38
CA ALA A 48 11.80 14.58 -4.91
C ALA A 48 11.21 13.76 -3.78
N ALA A 49 10.00 13.20 -4.01
CA ALA A 49 9.29 12.42 -3.01
C ALA A 49 8.75 11.10 -3.59
N THR A 50 8.60 10.10 -2.74
CA THR A 50 7.84 8.88 -3.09
C THR A 50 6.34 9.18 -3.05
N ARG A 51 5.52 8.31 -3.66
CA ARG A 51 4.06 8.42 -3.65
C ARG A 51 3.46 8.50 -2.23
N GLY A 52 4.08 7.81 -1.24
CA GLY A 52 3.56 7.74 0.11
C GLY A 52 2.11 7.25 0.17
N ASP A 53 1.28 7.97 0.91
CA ASP A 53 -0.17 7.75 1.01
C ASP A 53 -0.99 8.53 -0.06
N GLY A 54 -0.31 9.16 -1.02
CA GLY A 54 -0.89 10.02 -2.04
C GLY A 54 -0.95 11.51 -1.65
N ARG A 55 -0.57 11.86 -0.42
CA ARG A 55 -0.48 13.25 0.08
C ARG A 55 0.88 13.55 0.70
N VAL A 56 1.43 12.59 1.42
CA VAL A 56 2.74 12.71 2.07
C VAL A 56 3.61 11.54 1.63
N GLY A 57 4.77 11.83 1.05
CA GLY A 57 5.79 10.88 0.62
C GLY A 57 7.09 11.05 1.40
N GLU A 58 7.96 10.04 1.30
CA GLU A 58 9.33 10.12 1.84
C GLU A 58 10.18 11.03 0.94
N ASP A 59 10.95 11.93 1.53
CA ASP A 59 11.93 12.75 0.80
C ASP A 59 13.08 11.86 0.32
N ILE A 60 13.25 11.79 -0.99
CA ILE A 60 14.27 11.00 -1.68
C ILE A 60 15.14 11.86 -2.61
N THR A 61 15.19 13.15 -2.37
CA THR A 61 15.84 14.14 -3.25
C THR A 61 17.29 13.78 -3.55
N LEU A 62 18.06 13.32 -2.55
CA LEU A 62 19.46 12.94 -2.75
C LEU A 62 19.59 11.73 -3.67
N ASN A 63 18.70 10.76 -3.53
CA ASN A 63 18.66 9.57 -4.39
C ASN A 63 18.22 9.93 -5.81
N ALA A 64 17.18 10.75 -5.95
CA ALA A 64 16.68 11.21 -7.24
C ALA A 64 17.74 11.92 -8.08
N ARG A 65 18.61 12.70 -7.45
CA ARG A 65 19.73 13.40 -8.12
C ARG A 65 20.76 12.46 -8.76
N THR A 66 20.77 11.19 -8.41
CA THR A 66 21.67 10.19 -9.00
C THR A 66 21.10 9.54 -10.26
N ILE A 67 19.81 9.75 -10.55
CA ILE A 67 19.12 9.17 -11.69
C ILE A 67 19.36 10.05 -12.92
N VAL A 68 19.91 9.47 -13.98
CA VAL A 68 20.35 10.21 -15.17
C VAL A 68 19.23 10.96 -15.88
N ASP A 69 18.02 10.45 -15.84
CA ASP A 69 16.83 11.04 -16.47
C ASP A 69 16.20 12.18 -15.65
N ILE A 70 16.73 12.47 -14.47
CA ILE A 70 16.26 13.54 -13.59
C ILE A 70 17.27 14.68 -13.60
N PRO A 71 17.08 15.70 -14.44
CA PRO A 71 18.00 16.84 -14.49
C PRO A 71 17.90 17.63 -13.19
N THR A 72 19.06 18.01 -12.62
CA THR A 72 19.11 18.91 -11.46
C THR A 72 18.74 20.34 -11.84
N HIS A 73 18.91 20.70 -13.11
CA HIS A 73 18.53 21.98 -13.71
C HIS A 73 17.80 21.71 -15.02
N LEU A 74 16.64 22.32 -15.19
CA LEU A 74 15.90 22.27 -16.45
C LEU A 74 16.65 23.07 -17.53
N ARG A 75 16.55 22.62 -18.78
CA ARG A 75 17.14 23.30 -19.93
C ARG A 75 16.24 24.45 -20.36
N GLU A 76 16.83 25.59 -20.65
CA GLU A 76 16.08 26.71 -21.23
C GLU A 76 15.64 26.37 -22.66
N ASN A 77 14.40 26.72 -22.99
CA ASN A 77 13.84 26.59 -24.32
C ASN A 77 13.01 27.84 -24.65
N PRO A 78 13.23 28.49 -25.79
CA PRO A 78 12.49 29.70 -26.18
C PRO A 78 10.98 29.47 -26.35
N ASP A 79 10.58 28.28 -26.84
CA ASP A 79 9.17 27.94 -27.08
C ASP A 79 8.43 27.59 -25.78
N TYR A 80 9.18 27.10 -24.79
CA TYR A 80 8.65 26.72 -23.47
C TYR A 80 9.52 27.33 -22.36
N PRO A 81 9.27 28.57 -21.96
CA PRO A 81 10.00 29.20 -20.85
C PRO A 81 9.90 28.37 -19.56
N ILE A 82 10.96 28.33 -18.78
CA ILE A 82 11.00 27.60 -17.53
C ILE A 82 9.97 28.19 -16.55
N PRO A 83 9.04 27.38 -15.99
CA PRO A 83 8.06 27.86 -15.03
C PRO A 83 8.67 28.16 -13.67
N ALA A 84 8.07 29.07 -12.91
CA ALA A 84 8.49 29.38 -11.55
C ALA A 84 8.34 28.17 -10.62
N LEU A 85 7.27 27.39 -10.80
CA LEU A 85 7.02 26.13 -10.14
C LEU A 85 6.61 25.08 -11.17
N LEU A 86 7.23 23.90 -11.09
CA LEU A 86 6.88 22.73 -11.90
C LEU A 86 6.91 21.48 -11.03
N GLU A 87 5.77 20.85 -10.86
CA GLU A 87 5.64 19.52 -10.28
C GLU A 87 5.48 18.50 -11.41
N VAL A 88 6.34 17.46 -11.40
CA VAL A 88 6.38 16.41 -12.42
C VAL A 88 6.19 15.06 -11.76
N ARG A 89 5.27 14.29 -12.30
CA ARG A 89 5.05 12.91 -11.87
C ARG A 89 5.69 11.94 -12.85
N GLY A 90 6.30 10.91 -12.31
CA GLY A 90 6.95 9.90 -13.10
C GLY A 90 7.02 8.54 -12.42
N GLU A 91 7.58 7.61 -13.15
CA GLU A 91 7.83 6.25 -12.67
C GLU A 91 9.32 5.96 -12.77
N VAL A 92 9.94 5.55 -11.67
CA VAL A 92 11.33 5.08 -11.61
C VAL A 92 11.33 3.58 -11.85
N PHE A 93 12.18 3.12 -12.75
CA PHE A 93 12.23 1.73 -13.17
C PHE A 93 13.66 1.25 -13.41
N PHE A 94 13.82 -0.04 -13.63
CA PHE A 94 15.02 -0.64 -14.20
C PHE A 94 14.78 -0.99 -15.67
N ALA A 95 15.73 -0.64 -16.53
CA ALA A 95 15.82 -1.31 -17.81
C ALA A 95 16.09 -2.82 -17.58
N LEU A 96 15.55 -3.69 -18.42
CA LEU A 96 15.62 -5.15 -18.22
C LEU A 96 17.06 -5.65 -18.15
N ASP A 97 17.95 -5.09 -18.97
CA ASP A 97 19.38 -5.44 -18.98
C ASP A 97 20.08 -4.97 -17.69
N ASP A 98 19.78 -3.76 -17.21
CA ASP A 98 20.34 -3.23 -15.96
C ASP A 98 19.86 -4.03 -14.74
N PHE A 99 18.61 -4.49 -14.76
CA PHE A 99 18.07 -5.37 -13.71
C PHE A 99 18.78 -6.72 -13.68
N ALA A 100 19.03 -7.33 -14.86
CA ALA A 100 19.78 -8.58 -14.97
C ALA A 100 21.21 -8.41 -14.43
N ALA A 101 21.89 -7.35 -14.84
CA ALA A 101 23.25 -7.03 -14.39
C ALA A 101 23.33 -6.76 -12.88
N LEU A 102 22.33 -6.09 -12.29
CA LEU A 102 22.24 -5.88 -10.85
C LEU A 102 22.15 -7.21 -10.09
N ASN A 103 21.28 -8.11 -10.53
CA ASN A 103 21.11 -9.41 -9.88
C ASN A 103 22.36 -10.30 -10.01
N GLU A 104 23.03 -10.28 -11.18
CA GLU A 104 24.29 -10.98 -11.38
C GLU A 104 25.37 -10.46 -10.41
N ARG A 105 25.49 -9.14 -10.27
CA ARG A 105 26.41 -8.52 -9.30
C ARG A 105 26.12 -8.96 -7.87
N ILE A 106 24.84 -8.96 -7.43
CA ILE A 106 24.43 -9.40 -6.10
C ILE A 106 24.82 -10.86 -5.83
N ILE A 107 24.68 -11.73 -6.84
CA ILE A 107 25.06 -13.15 -6.76
C ILE A 107 26.58 -13.28 -6.61
N ASN A 108 27.36 -12.57 -7.42
CA ASN A 108 28.82 -12.62 -7.42
C ASN A 108 29.40 -12.08 -6.09
N GLU A 109 28.94 -10.92 -5.62
CA GLU A 109 29.36 -10.34 -4.34
C GLU A 109 29.01 -11.26 -3.15
N ALA A 110 27.87 -11.96 -3.20
CA ALA A 110 27.49 -12.90 -2.17
C ALA A 110 28.41 -14.15 -2.17
N ALA A 111 28.78 -14.65 -3.35
CA ALA A 111 29.70 -15.77 -3.50
C ALA A 111 31.11 -15.42 -2.98
N GLU A 112 31.63 -14.23 -3.32
CA GLU A 112 32.93 -13.74 -2.82
C GLU A 112 32.96 -13.60 -1.28
N ALA A 113 31.82 -13.24 -0.70
CA ALA A 113 31.67 -13.06 0.75
C ALA A 113 31.22 -14.33 1.50
N ASP A 114 31.17 -15.48 0.83
CA ASP A 114 30.64 -16.76 1.35
C ASP A 114 29.27 -16.61 2.03
N ARG A 115 28.35 -15.86 1.36
CA ARG A 115 27.00 -15.60 1.84
C ARG A 115 25.97 -16.10 0.84
N LYS A 116 24.76 -16.44 1.34
CA LYS A 116 23.64 -16.81 0.47
C LYS A 116 23.19 -15.56 -0.32
N PRO A 117 23.16 -15.60 -1.66
CA PRO A 117 22.69 -14.49 -2.46
C PRO A 117 21.19 -14.22 -2.23
N LYS A 118 20.82 -12.95 -2.34
CA LYS A 118 19.42 -12.48 -2.25
C LYS A 118 19.12 -11.54 -3.42
N PRO A 119 19.04 -12.05 -4.65
CA PRO A 119 18.68 -11.24 -5.80
C PRO A 119 17.25 -10.72 -5.67
N PHE A 120 16.96 -9.62 -6.36
CA PHE A 120 15.60 -9.11 -6.44
C PHE A 120 14.72 -10.01 -7.30
N ALA A 121 13.47 -10.18 -6.87
CA ALA A 121 12.51 -11.05 -7.55
C ALA A 121 12.00 -10.45 -8.88
N ASN A 122 11.83 -9.13 -8.95
CA ASN A 122 11.37 -8.43 -10.14
C ASN A 122 11.91 -6.99 -10.17
N PRO A 123 11.88 -6.33 -11.35
CA PRO A 123 12.39 -4.96 -11.52
C PRO A 123 11.68 -3.92 -10.67
N ARG A 124 10.36 -4.03 -10.47
CA ARG A 124 9.58 -3.12 -9.64
C ARG A 124 10.04 -3.11 -8.18
N ASN A 125 10.20 -4.29 -7.57
CA ASN A 125 10.69 -4.40 -6.20
C ASN A 125 12.14 -3.90 -6.08
N ALA A 126 12.95 -4.14 -7.10
CA ALA A 126 14.30 -3.61 -7.17
C ALA A 126 14.31 -2.08 -7.24
N ALA A 127 13.47 -1.47 -8.08
CA ALA A 127 13.34 -0.02 -8.20
C ALA A 127 12.88 0.61 -6.88
N ALA A 128 11.79 0.12 -6.29
CA ALA A 128 11.26 0.62 -5.03
C ALA A 128 12.25 0.49 -3.87
N GLY A 129 12.95 -0.65 -3.79
CA GLY A 129 13.99 -0.89 -2.77
C GLY A 129 15.24 -0.05 -2.97
N SER A 130 15.61 0.22 -4.23
CA SER A 130 16.76 1.05 -4.59
C SER A 130 16.51 2.52 -4.30
N LEU A 131 15.33 3.02 -4.64
CA LEU A 131 14.97 4.42 -4.48
C LEU A 131 14.97 4.87 -3.01
N ARG A 132 14.80 3.94 -2.07
CA ARG A 132 14.78 4.18 -0.61
C ARG A 132 16.09 3.84 0.09
N GLN A 133 17.19 3.64 -0.63
CA GLN A 133 18.49 3.40 -0.02
C GLN A 133 18.95 4.64 0.78
N LYS A 134 19.62 4.38 1.90
CA LYS A 134 20.15 5.47 2.75
C LYS A 134 21.39 6.15 2.16
N ASP A 135 22.14 5.42 1.35
CA ASP A 135 23.36 5.92 0.70
C ASP A 135 23.08 6.20 -0.79
N PRO A 136 23.09 7.47 -1.22
CA PRO A 136 22.90 7.83 -2.61
C PRO A 136 23.98 7.25 -3.55
N ALA A 137 25.18 6.96 -3.07
CA ALA A 137 26.22 6.34 -3.86
C ALA A 137 25.85 4.90 -4.28
N GLU A 138 25.16 4.17 -3.41
CA GLU A 138 24.60 2.86 -3.76
C GLU A 138 23.47 2.97 -4.78
N VAL A 139 22.65 4.02 -4.72
CA VAL A 139 21.61 4.27 -5.74
C VAL A 139 22.23 4.54 -7.10
N ALA A 140 23.26 5.38 -7.14
CA ALA A 140 23.99 5.72 -8.38
C ALA A 140 24.55 4.48 -9.11
N ARG A 141 24.99 3.46 -8.36
CA ARG A 141 25.52 2.19 -8.91
C ARG A 141 24.46 1.28 -9.51
N ARG A 142 23.19 1.58 -9.27
CA ARG A 142 22.08 0.69 -9.69
C ARG A 142 21.46 1.05 -11.01
N HIS A 143 21.87 2.15 -11.64
CA HIS A 143 21.43 2.61 -12.95
C HIS A 143 19.91 2.69 -13.10
N LEU A 144 19.25 3.28 -12.10
CA LEU A 144 17.82 3.57 -12.18
C LEU A 144 17.52 4.53 -13.33
N ARG A 145 16.38 4.33 -13.98
CA ARG A 145 15.83 5.20 -15.02
C ARG A 145 14.51 5.80 -14.55
N MET A 146 14.04 6.84 -15.22
CA MET A 146 12.77 7.50 -14.89
C MET A 146 12.09 8.00 -16.16
N ILE A 147 10.79 7.77 -16.27
CA ILE A 147 9.93 8.35 -17.30
C ILE A 147 8.87 9.22 -16.65
N CYS A 148 8.73 10.45 -17.19
CA CYS A 148 7.66 11.38 -16.80
C CYS A 148 6.34 10.97 -17.45
N HIS A 149 5.26 10.98 -16.68
CA HIS A 149 3.93 10.62 -17.18
C HIS A 149 2.83 11.61 -16.79
N GLY A 150 3.16 12.72 -16.15
CA GLY A 150 2.16 13.73 -15.81
C GLY A 150 2.74 14.97 -15.14
N LEU A 151 1.89 15.98 -15.04
CA LEU A 151 2.15 17.20 -14.31
C LEU A 151 1.29 17.24 -13.05
N GLY A 152 1.84 17.80 -11.99
CA GLY A 152 1.11 18.26 -10.83
C GLY A 152 0.88 19.79 -10.90
N LYS A 153 1.19 20.50 -9.82
CA LYS A 153 1.06 21.94 -9.75
C LYS A 153 2.10 22.65 -10.64
N THR A 154 1.64 23.66 -11.41
CA THR A 154 2.50 24.51 -12.23
C THR A 154 2.23 25.98 -11.98
N GLU A 155 3.26 26.83 -12.03
CA GLU A 155 3.14 28.29 -11.99
C GLU A 155 3.97 28.88 -13.13
N GLY A 156 3.30 29.55 -14.06
CA GLY A 156 3.92 30.11 -15.27
C GLY A 156 3.94 29.17 -16.48
N PHE A 157 3.28 28.01 -16.40
CA PHE A 157 3.07 27.10 -17.52
C PHE A 157 1.63 26.56 -17.53
N HIS A 158 0.92 26.74 -18.65
CA HIS A 158 -0.49 26.40 -18.79
C HIS A 158 -0.75 25.67 -20.10
N PRO A 159 -0.35 24.41 -20.23
CA PRO A 159 -0.57 23.64 -21.44
C PRO A 159 -2.07 23.43 -21.71
N THR A 160 -2.43 23.39 -22.98
CA THR A 160 -3.80 23.15 -23.44
C THR A 160 -4.08 21.66 -23.61
N THR A 161 -3.04 20.90 -23.93
CA THR A 161 -3.11 19.45 -24.11
C THR A 161 -2.03 18.72 -23.29
N GLN A 162 -2.31 17.46 -22.97
CA GLN A 162 -1.36 16.58 -22.31
C GLN A 162 -0.13 16.35 -23.19
N TRP A 163 -0.31 16.29 -24.51
CA TRP A 163 0.76 16.16 -25.48
C TRP A 163 1.72 17.35 -25.46
N GLU A 164 1.17 18.58 -25.44
CA GLU A 164 1.96 19.80 -25.27
C GLU A 164 2.80 19.78 -23.97
N ALA A 165 2.19 19.31 -22.88
CA ALA A 165 2.89 19.17 -21.61
C ALA A 165 4.10 18.21 -21.72
N TYR A 166 3.97 17.13 -22.45
CA TYR A 166 5.07 16.17 -22.67
C TYR A 166 6.17 16.75 -23.57
N GLN A 167 5.78 17.49 -24.61
CA GLN A 167 6.74 18.21 -25.47
C GLN A 167 7.56 19.23 -24.67
N ALA A 168 6.89 19.99 -23.80
CA ALA A 168 7.55 20.94 -22.92
C ALA A 168 8.52 20.25 -21.94
N MET A 169 8.07 19.18 -21.27
CA MET A 169 8.93 18.40 -20.37
C MET A 169 10.17 17.85 -21.08
N ALA A 170 10.00 17.27 -22.27
CA ALA A 170 11.12 16.79 -23.09
C ALA A 170 12.07 17.93 -23.46
N SER A 171 11.56 19.11 -23.81
CA SER A 171 12.39 20.28 -24.16
C SER A 171 13.22 20.77 -22.98
N TRP A 172 12.69 20.66 -21.75
CA TRP A 172 13.42 21.00 -20.51
C TRP A 172 14.43 19.92 -20.09
N GLY A 173 14.50 18.80 -20.82
CA GLY A 173 15.47 17.73 -20.56
C GLY A 173 14.95 16.63 -19.64
N LEU A 174 13.65 16.63 -19.31
CA LEU A 174 13.00 15.53 -18.64
C LEU A 174 12.71 14.38 -19.63
N HIS A 175 12.85 13.15 -19.15
CA HIS A 175 12.64 11.98 -19.99
C HIS A 175 11.15 11.64 -20.09
N VAL A 176 10.60 11.71 -21.30
CA VAL A 176 9.25 11.28 -21.67
C VAL A 176 9.38 10.07 -22.59
N SER A 177 8.48 9.09 -22.46
CA SER A 177 8.53 7.87 -23.28
C SER A 177 8.39 8.16 -24.76
N ASP A 178 9.26 7.59 -25.58
CA ASP A 178 9.16 7.58 -27.06
C ASP A 178 8.05 6.66 -27.57
N LYS A 179 7.44 5.85 -26.69
CA LYS A 179 6.32 4.96 -26.98
C LYS A 179 4.97 5.62 -26.70
N THR A 180 4.96 6.85 -26.19
CA THR A 180 3.72 7.62 -26.01
C THR A 180 3.25 8.15 -27.35
N GLU A 181 1.99 7.89 -27.69
CA GLU A 181 1.40 8.32 -28.96
C GLU A 181 0.08 9.06 -28.72
N CYS A 182 -0.17 10.08 -29.55
CA CYS A 182 -1.47 10.76 -29.63
C CYS A 182 -2.30 10.10 -30.73
N VAL A 183 -3.48 9.60 -30.39
CA VAL A 183 -4.36 8.83 -31.28
C VAL A 183 -5.77 9.43 -31.29
N HIS A 184 -6.56 9.15 -32.34
CA HIS A 184 -7.88 9.72 -32.54
C HIS A 184 -8.98 8.66 -32.42
N GLY A 185 -9.88 8.88 -31.48
CA GLY A 185 -11.06 8.03 -31.28
C GLY A 185 -10.76 6.65 -30.71
N ILE A 186 -11.82 5.91 -30.44
CA ILE A 186 -11.80 4.63 -29.73
C ILE A 186 -11.05 3.54 -30.52
N ASP A 187 -11.26 3.47 -31.83
CA ASP A 187 -10.68 2.41 -32.68
C ASP A 187 -9.15 2.45 -32.69
N GLU A 188 -8.54 3.63 -32.75
CA GLU A 188 -7.09 3.75 -32.69
C GLU A 188 -6.53 3.39 -31.31
N VAL A 189 -7.23 3.73 -30.24
CA VAL A 189 -6.88 3.29 -28.88
C VAL A 189 -6.88 1.76 -28.79
N LEU A 190 -7.92 1.11 -29.30
CA LEU A 190 -8.01 -0.36 -29.29
C LEU A 190 -6.95 -1.01 -30.16
N ASN A 191 -6.57 -0.38 -31.27
CA ASN A 191 -5.46 -0.87 -32.12
C ASN A 191 -4.13 -0.81 -31.36
N LYS A 192 -3.84 0.30 -30.65
CA LYS A 192 -2.63 0.42 -29.81
C LYS A 192 -2.62 -0.58 -28.65
N MET A 193 -3.75 -0.79 -28.01
CA MET A 193 -3.88 -1.80 -26.96
C MET A 193 -3.52 -3.20 -27.46
N ARG A 194 -4.02 -3.60 -28.64
CA ARG A 194 -3.70 -4.90 -29.25
C ARG A 194 -2.23 -4.99 -29.65
N TYR A 195 -1.72 -3.96 -30.32
CA TYR A 195 -0.33 -3.91 -30.75
C TYR A 195 0.63 -4.13 -29.56
N TRP A 196 0.50 -3.34 -28.51
CA TRP A 196 1.36 -3.46 -27.34
C TRP A 196 1.09 -4.74 -26.51
N GLY A 197 -0.10 -5.32 -26.62
CA GLY A 197 -0.38 -6.64 -26.06
C GLY A 197 0.51 -7.75 -26.63
N GLU A 198 0.83 -7.65 -27.93
CA GLU A 198 1.64 -8.60 -28.67
C GLU A 198 3.15 -8.25 -28.67
N HIS A 199 3.49 -6.97 -28.49
CA HIS A 199 4.86 -6.44 -28.68
C HIS A 199 5.50 -5.94 -27.36
N ARG A 200 5.08 -6.47 -26.21
CA ARG A 200 5.62 -6.04 -24.90
C ARG A 200 7.15 -6.18 -24.81
N ALA A 201 7.72 -7.19 -25.46
CA ALA A 201 9.15 -7.46 -25.46
C ALA A 201 9.99 -6.38 -26.18
N GLU A 202 9.36 -5.46 -26.91
CA GLU A 202 10.03 -4.32 -27.53
C GLU A 202 10.25 -3.14 -26.57
N SER A 203 9.70 -3.22 -25.37
CA SER A 203 9.92 -2.23 -24.30
C SER A 203 11.23 -2.50 -23.58
N GLU A 204 11.97 -1.43 -23.25
CA GLU A 204 13.18 -1.53 -22.41
C GLU A 204 12.89 -1.85 -20.93
N HIS A 205 11.62 -1.72 -20.52
CA HIS A 205 11.15 -1.94 -19.15
C HIS A 205 9.97 -2.91 -19.11
N GLU A 206 9.73 -3.51 -17.97
CA GLU A 206 8.48 -4.26 -17.75
C GLU A 206 7.26 -3.34 -17.85
N THR A 207 6.20 -3.86 -18.48
CA THR A 207 4.93 -3.17 -18.63
C THR A 207 3.78 -4.12 -18.32
N ASP A 208 2.87 -3.67 -17.47
CA ASP A 208 1.71 -4.44 -17.01
C ASP A 208 0.41 -4.01 -17.73
N GLY A 209 0.48 -3.03 -18.64
CA GLY A 209 -0.69 -2.51 -19.30
C GLY A 209 -0.44 -1.33 -20.22
N LEU A 210 -1.53 -0.70 -20.60
CA LEU A 210 -1.58 0.54 -21.36
C LEU A 210 -2.39 1.58 -20.59
N VAL A 211 -1.87 2.80 -20.47
CA VAL A 211 -2.63 3.94 -19.91
C VAL A 211 -3.18 4.77 -21.06
N VAL A 212 -4.47 5.06 -20.99
CA VAL A 212 -5.16 5.93 -21.93
C VAL A 212 -5.59 7.20 -21.23
N LYS A 213 -5.23 8.36 -21.75
CA LYS A 213 -5.55 9.68 -21.18
C LYS A 213 -6.23 10.54 -22.22
N LEU A 214 -7.27 11.28 -21.80
CA LEU A 214 -7.87 12.32 -22.63
C LEU A 214 -6.84 13.44 -22.84
N ASN A 215 -6.60 13.85 -24.10
CA ASN A 215 -5.55 14.82 -24.42
C ASN A 215 -5.89 16.26 -23.97
N ASN A 216 -7.17 16.65 -23.97
CA ASN A 216 -7.62 18.01 -23.66
C ASN A 216 -7.60 18.29 -22.15
N ILE A 217 -6.73 19.21 -21.71
CA ILE A 217 -6.56 19.54 -20.27
C ILE A 217 -7.77 20.29 -19.68
N ALA A 218 -8.48 21.10 -20.47
CA ALA A 218 -9.68 21.77 -19.98
C ALA A 218 -10.77 20.74 -19.62
N GLU A 219 -10.94 19.73 -20.47
CA GLU A 219 -11.86 18.62 -20.21
C GLU A 219 -11.39 17.72 -19.06
N GLN A 220 -10.08 17.48 -18.93
CA GLN A 220 -9.53 16.77 -17.75
C GLN A 220 -9.90 17.47 -16.44
N ARG A 221 -9.77 18.80 -16.39
CA ARG A 221 -10.13 19.61 -15.22
C ARG A 221 -11.63 19.58 -14.95
N ARG A 222 -12.46 19.64 -16.01
CA ARG A 222 -13.93 19.58 -15.89
C ARG A 222 -14.40 18.23 -15.34
N LEU A 223 -13.83 17.13 -15.80
CA LEU A 223 -14.13 15.76 -15.35
C LEU A 223 -13.64 15.51 -13.93
N GLY A 224 -12.50 16.11 -13.57
CA GLY A 224 -11.91 15.97 -12.25
C GLY A 224 -11.43 14.57 -11.92
N ALA A 225 -11.42 14.27 -10.64
CA ALA A 225 -10.98 12.97 -10.09
C ALA A 225 -11.95 12.47 -9.02
N THR A 226 -11.98 11.17 -8.81
CA THR A 226 -12.53 10.57 -7.59
C THR A 226 -11.53 10.73 -6.44
N SER A 227 -11.87 10.27 -5.25
CA SER A 227 -10.92 10.24 -4.12
C SER A 227 -9.64 9.42 -4.38
N ARG A 228 -9.58 8.65 -5.48
CA ARG A 228 -8.47 7.73 -5.76
C ARG A 228 -7.88 7.84 -7.15
N VAL A 229 -8.69 8.18 -8.16
CA VAL A 229 -8.28 8.12 -9.57
C VAL A 229 -8.89 9.26 -10.38
N PRO A 230 -8.18 9.76 -11.41
CA PRO A 230 -8.74 10.71 -12.36
C PRO A 230 -9.88 10.06 -13.17
N ARG A 231 -10.87 10.85 -13.57
CA ARG A 231 -12.00 10.40 -14.39
C ARG A 231 -11.69 10.43 -15.88
N TRP A 232 -10.61 11.07 -16.27
CA TRP A 232 -10.15 11.30 -17.64
C TRP A 232 -9.02 10.39 -18.09
N ALA A 233 -8.61 9.44 -17.23
CA ALA A 233 -7.57 8.45 -17.53
C ALA A 233 -8.00 7.06 -17.06
N VAL A 234 -7.60 6.03 -17.80
CA VAL A 234 -7.85 4.63 -17.49
C VAL A 234 -6.58 3.81 -17.75
N ALA A 235 -6.31 2.85 -16.88
CA ALA A 235 -5.29 1.85 -17.12
C ALA A 235 -5.97 0.56 -17.57
N TYR A 236 -5.67 0.13 -18.80
CA TYR A 236 -5.96 -1.19 -19.31
C TYR A 236 -4.83 -2.13 -18.87
N LYS A 237 -5.17 -3.15 -18.10
CA LYS A 237 -4.21 -4.15 -17.66
C LYS A 237 -4.28 -5.38 -18.55
N TYR A 238 -3.12 -5.81 -19.03
CA TYR A 238 -3.03 -7.06 -19.77
C TYR A 238 -3.39 -8.25 -18.89
N PRO A 239 -3.86 -9.38 -19.49
CA PRO A 239 -4.12 -10.58 -18.72
C PRO A 239 -2.89 -10.95 -17.88
N PRO A 240 -3.07 -11.20 -16.57
CA PRO A 240 -1.97 -11.58 -15.70
C PRO A 240 -1.44 -12.96 -16.08
N GLU A 241 -0.15 -13.17 -15.80
CA GLU A 241 0.49 -14.48 -15.95
C GLU A 241 -0.17 -15.51 -15.04
N GLU A 242 -0.41 -16.70 -15.58
CA GLU A 242 -0.94 -17.84 -14.86
C GLU A 242 0.15 -18.90 -14.63
N ALA A 243 0.06 -19.60 -13.53
CA ALA A 243 0.94 -20.72 -13.22
C ALA A 243 0.14 -21.89 -12.64
N ILE A 244 0.68 -23.10 -12.80
CA ILE A 244 0.08 -24.33 -12.27
C ILE A 244 0.94 -24.82 -11.11
N THR A 245 0.29 -25.18 -10.01
CA THR A 245 0.96 -25.75 -8.84
C THR A 245 0.05 -26.71 -8.09
N LYS A 246 0.65 -27.55 -7.23
CA LYS A 246 -0.09 -28.49 -6.42
C LYS A 246 -0.63 -27.84 -5.15
N LEU A 247 -1.93 -28.00 -4.91
CA LEU A 247 -2.59 -27.58 -3.68
C LEU A 247 -2.33 -28.61 -2.59
N LEU A 248 -1.51 -28.25 -1.61
CA LEU A 248 -1.13 -29.13 -0.50
C LEU A 248 -2.18 -29.16 0.60
N ASP A 249 -2.82 -28.00 0.87
CA ASP A 249 -3.79 -27.83 1.95
C ASP A 249 -4.66 -26.58 1.70
N ILE A 250 -5.83 -26.52 2.32
CA ILE A 250 -6.63 -25.30 2.42
C ILE A 250 -6.72 -24.93 3.89
N ARG A 251 -6.21 -23.76 4.24
CA ARG A 251 -6.18 -23.23 5.60
C ARG A 251 -7.07 -22.01 5.71
N VAL A 252 -7.34 -21.59 6.93
CA VAL A 252 -8.12 -20.37 7.18
C VAL A 252 -7.30 -19.38 8.00
N SER A 253 -7.50 -18.10 7.74
CA SER A 253 -6.98 -16.98 8.53
C SER A 253 -8.14 -16.18 9.12
N VAL A 254 -7.92 -15.58 10.28
CA VAL A 254 -8.91 -14.74 10.96
C VAL A 254 -8.41 -13.29 10.94
N GLY A 255 -9.10 -12.44 10.21
CA GLY A 255 -8.75 -11.03 10.06
C GLY A 255 -9.18 -10.18 11.27
N ARG A 256 -8.78 -8.91 11.28
CA ARG A 256 -9.03 -7.96 12.38
C ARG A 256 -10.51 -7.75 12.74
N THR A 257 -11.42 -7.99 11.81
CA THR A 257 -12.88 -7.89 11.99
C THR A 257 -13.55 -9.25 12.19
N GLY A 258 -12.76 -10.28 12.52
CA GLY A 258 -13.23 -11.63 12.73
C GLY A 258 -13.51 -12.44 11.45
N ARG A 259 -13.44 -11.86 10.26
CA ARG A 259 -13.67 -12.57 8.99
C ARG A 259 -12.71 -13.75 8.85
N VAL A 260 -13.27 -14.94 8.62
CA VAL A 260 -12.51 -16.18 8.41
C VAL A 260 -12.38 -16.43 6.92
N THR A 261 -11.17 -16.32 6.42
CA THR A 261 -10.88 -16.40 4.98
C THR A 261 -10.08 -17.65 4.68
N PRO A 262 -10.57 -18.55 3.81
CA PRO A 262 -9.81 -19.69 3.34
C PRO A 262 -8.74 -19.23 2.35
N TYR A 263 -7.57 -19.88 2.43
CA TYR A 263 -6.49 -19.70 1.48
C TYR A 263 -5.82 -21.04 1.14
N ALA A 264 -5.35 -21.13 -0.08
CA ALA A 264 -4.60 -22.27 -0.57
C ALA A 264 -3.16 -22.22 -0.03
N PHE A 265 -2.68 -23.32 0.52
CA PHE A 265 -1.29 -23.59 0.81
C PHE A 265 -0.76 -24.57 -0.24
N MET A 266 0.25 -24.14 -1.03
CA MET A 266 0.64 -24.79 -2.27
C MET A 266 2.14 -25.08 -2.31
N GLU A 267 2.55 -25.98 -3.21
CA GLU A 267 3.94 -26.04 -3.61
C GLU A 267 4.40 -24.69 -4.15
N PRO A 268 5.58 -24.20 -3.74
CA PRO A 268 6.07 -22.91 -4.24
C PRO A 268 6.20 -22.90 -5.76
N VAL A 269 5.65 -21.88 -6.40
CA VAL A 269 5.71 -21.67 -7.86
C VAL A 269 6.01 -20.22 -8.16
N THR A 270 6.75 -19.98 -9.25
CA THR A 270 7.01 -18.61 -9.72
C THR A 270 5.90 -18.16 -10.66
N VAL A 271 5.33 -17.01 -10.37
CA VAL A 271 4.31 -16.33 -11.21
C VAL A 271 4.54 -14.82 -11.14
N ALA A 272 4.58 -14.16 -12.29
CA ALA A 272 4.88 -12.73 -12.42
C ALA A 272 6.08 -12.31 -11.54
N GLY A 273 7.23 -12.97 -11.75
CA GLY A 273 8.50 -12.68 -11.09
C GLY A 273 8.55 -12.89 -9.56
N SER A 274 7.54 -13.51 -8.95
CA SER A 274 7.53 -13.79 -7.51
C SER A 274 7.27 -15.26 -7.22
N THR A 275 7.93 -15.81 -6.20
CA THR A 275 7.62 -17.15 -5.71
C THR A 275 6.43 -17.09 -4.75
N VAL A 276 5.37 -17.82 -5.08
CA VAL A 276 4.10 -17.85 -4.38
C VAL A 276 3.87 -19.25 -3.82
N SER A 277 3.52 -19.35 -2.53
CA SER A 277 3.11 -20.59 -1.85
C SER A 277 1.74 -20.51 -1.18
N ASN A 278 1.14 -19.31 -1.15
CA ASN A 278 -0.21 -19.09 -0.65
C ASN A 278 -1.01 -18.25 -1.63
N ALA A 279 -2.29 -18.57 -1.79
CA ALA A 279 -3.22 -17.82 -2.64
C ALA A 279 -4.61 -17.75 -2.01
N THR A 280 -5.32 -16.65 -2.20
CA THR A 280 -6.67 -16.52 -1.63
C THR A 280 -7.68 -17.43 -2.32
N LEU A 281 -8.63 -17.91 -1.54
CA LEU A 281 -9.83 -18.61 -2.00
C LEU A 281 -11.11 -17.83 -1.64
N HIS A 282 -10.94 -16.58 -1.18
CA HIS A 282 -11.96 -15.58 -0.87
C HIS A 282 -12.92 -15.98 0.26
N ASN A 283 -13.75 -17.02 0.09
CA ASN A 283 -14.68 -17.54 1.08
C ASN A 283 -15.03 -19.01 0.80
N GLN A 284 -15.73 -19.67 1.73
CA GLN A 284 -16.08 -21.08 1.60
C GLN A 284 -16.97 -21.40 0.39
N PHE A 285 -17.82 -20.45 -0.03
CA PHE A 285 -18.73 -20.65 -1.17
C PHE A 285 -17.95 -20.62 -2.48
N GLU A 286 -16.91 -19.77 -2.56
CA GLU A 286 -16.00 -19.73 -3.70
C GLU A 286 -15.17 -21.03 -3.82
N VAL A 287 -14.72 -21.62 -2.71
CA VAL A 287 -14.05 -22.92 -2.71
C VAL A 287 -14.96 -23.97 -3.35
N LYS A 288 -16.23 -24.03 -2.92
CA LYS A 288 -17.23 -24.96 -3.48
C LYS A 288 -17.58 -24.65 -4.93
N ARG A 289 -17.80 -23.36 -5.25
CA ARG A 289 -18.13 -22.92 -6.62
C ARG A 289 -17.03 -23.28 -7.61
N LYS A 290 -15.76 -23.09 -7.22
CA LYS A 290 -14.60 -23.45 -8.03
C LYS A 290 -14.37 -24.96 -8.08
N GLY A 291 -14.95 -25.72 -7.18
CA GLY A 291 -14.80 -27.18 -7.10
C GLY A 291 -13.39 -27.63 -6.77
N VAL A 292 -12.66 -26.82 -6.00
CA VAL A 292 -11.26 -27.08 -5.62
C VAL A 292 -11.21 -28.10 -4.48
N LEU A 293 -10.34 -29.10 -4.62
CA LEU A 293 -10.07 -30.13 -3.62
C LEU A 293 -8.60 -30.07 -3.16
N ILE A 294 -8.35 -30.42 -1.90
CA ILE A 294 -6.98 -30.56 -1.39
C ILE A 294 -6.31 -31.72 -2.13
N GLY A 295 -5.15 -31.46 -2.71
CA GLY A 295 -4.41 -32.39 -3.57
C GLY A 295 -4.54 -32.10 -5.08
N ASP A 296 -5.42 -31.18 -5.49
CA ASP A 296 -5.57 -30.77 -6.89
C ASP A 296 -4.28 -30.11 -7.45
N GLN A 297 -4.10 -30.25 -8.75
CA GLN A 297 -3.35 -29.26 -9.52
C GLN A 297 -4.26 -28.06 -9.75
N VAL A 298 -3.81 -26.87 -9.35
CA VAL A 298 -4.59 -25.64 -9.44
C VAL A 298 -3.90 -24.62 -10.31
N VAL A 299 -4.72 -23.84 -11.03
CA VAL A 299 -4.27 -22.67 -11.77
C VAL A 299 -4.35 -21.47 -10.84
N ILE A 300 -3.26 -20.75 -10.73
CA ILE A 300 -3.16 -19.51 -9.95
C ILE A 300 -2.76 -18.34 -10.85
N ARG A 301 -3.16 -17.15 -10.44
CA ARG A 301 -2.66 -15.88 -11.00
C ARG A 301 -2.50 -14.85 -9.90
N LYS A 302 -1.83 -13.74 -10.20
CA LYS A 302 -1.78 -12.58 -9.31
C LYS A 302 -2.82 -11.55 -9.75
N ALA A 303 -3.94 -11.48 -9.04
CA ALA A 303 -4.98 -10.48 -9.29
C ALA A 303 -4.40 -9.07 -9.16
N GLY A 304 -4.55 -8.26 -10.23
CA GLY A 304 -3.93 -6.93 -10.31
C GLY A 304 -2.41 -6.94 -10.13
N GLU A 305 -1.76 -8.08 -10.43
CA GLU A 305 -0.33 -8.36 -10.28
C GLU A 305 0.21 -8.30 -8.83
N VAL A 306 -0.67 -8.25 -7.85
CA VAL A 306 -0.32 -8.12 -6.42
C VAL A 306 -0.74 -9.32 -5.60
N ILE A 307 -2.03 -9.70 -5.63
CA ILE A 307 -2.58 -10.70 -4.72
C ILE A 307 -2.75 -12.04 -5.45
N PRO A 308 -2.04 -13.11 -5.00
CA PRO A 308 -2.26 -14.44 -5.56
C PRO A 308 -3.66 -14.96 -5.27
N GLU A 309 -4.33 -15.47 -6.30
CA GLU A 309 -5.63 -16.13 -6.20
C GLU A 309 -5.66 -17.45 -6.95
N VAL A 310 -6.47 -18.40 -6.47
CA VAL A 310 -6.73 -19.65 -7.15
C VAL A 310 -7.89 -19.44 -8.13
N LEU A 311 -7.65 -19.72 -9.41
CA LEU A 311 -8.69 -19.66 -10.44
C LEU A 311 -9.59 -20.90 -10.40
N GLY A 312 -9.00 -22.09 -10.31
CA GLY A 312 -9.70 -23.36 -10.27
C GLY A 312 -8.77 -24.57 -10.37
N PRO A 313 -9.32 -25.78 -10.28
CA PRO A 313 -8.57 -27.02 -10.41
C PRO A 313 -8.40 -27.42 -11.88
N ILE A 314 -7.36 -28.22 -12.16
CA ILE A 314 -7.23 -28.99 -13.40
C ILE A 314 -7.86 -30.37 -13.15
N VAL A 315 -9.15 -30.49 -13.42
CA VAL A 315 -9.94 -31.68 -13.08
C VAL A 315 -9.38 -32.95 -13.73
N ASP A 316 -8.91 -32.85 -14.96
CA ASP A 316 -8.34 -33.99 -15.70
C ASP A 316 -7.02 -34.53 -15.10
N ALA A 317 -6.38 -33.76 -14.21
CA ALA A 317 -5.17 -34.18 -13.52
C ALA A 317 -5.44 -34.89 -12.19
N ARG A 318 -6.70 -35.06 -11.79
CA ARG A 318 -7.09 -35.74 -10.55
C ARG A 318 -6.75 -37.22 -10.56
N THR A 319 -6.28 -37.70 -9.41
CA THR A 319 -5.91 -39.11 -9.18
C THR A 319 -6.97 -39.89 -8.42
N GLY A 320 -7.98 -39.21 -7.84
CA GLY A 320 -8.99 -39.79 -6.96
C GLY A 320 -8.61 -39.82 -5.47
N GLU A 321 -7.44 -39.26 -5.12
CA GLU A 321 -6.96 -39.15 -3.74
C GLU A 321 -7.26 -37.76 -3.12
N GLU A 322 -7.82 -36.86 -3.93
CA GLU A 322 -8.14 -35.48 -3.55
C GLU A 322 -9.24 -35.45 -2.48
N LYS A 323 -9.17 -34.48 -1.57
CA LYS A 323 -10.07 -34.38 -0.43
C LYS A 323 -10.83 -33.06 -0.43
N GLU A 324 -12.11 -33.13 -0.06
CA GLU A 324 -12.94 -31.95 0.12
C GLU A 324 -12.45 -31.12 1.32
N PHE A 325 -12.42 -29.81 1.14
CA PHE A 325 -12.18 -28.88 2.25
C PHE A 325 -13.45 -28.70 3.07
N ILE A 326 -13.35 -28.93 4.37
CA ILE A 326 -14.43 -28.69 5.33
C ILE A 326 -14.13 -27.38 6.05
N PHE A 327 -14.99 -26.38 5.82
CA PHE A 327 -14.86 -25.11 6.51
C PHE A 327 -15.11 -25.29 8.01
N PRO A 328 -14.26 -24.72 8.89
CA PRO A 328 -14.39 -24.90 10.33
C PRO A 328 -15.69 -24.29 10.86
N THR A 329 -16.32 -24.94 11.80
CA THR A 329 -17.50 -24.43 12.51
C THR A 329 -17.12 -23.51 13.65
N HIS A 330 -15.87 -23.61 14.15
CA HIS A 330 -15.36 -22.83 15.26
C HIS A 330 -14.09 -22.10 14.84
N CYS A 331 -13.85 -20.94 15.45
CA CYS A 331 -12.66 -20.16 15.23
C CYS A 331 -11.40 -20.97 15.62
N PRO A 332 -10.43 -21.13 14.72
CA PRO A 332 -9.23 -21.93 15.02
C PRO A 332 -8.34 -21.31 16.10
N GLU A 333 -8.53 -20.03 16.42
CA GLU A 333 -7.70 -19.28 17.37
C GLU A 333 -8.31 -19.20 18.78
N CYS A 334 -9.63 -19.05 18.89
CA CYS A 334 -10.29 -18.87 20.20
C CYS A 334 -11.43 -19.84 20.50
N GLY A 335 -11.78 -20.73 19.54
CA GLY A 335 -12.82 -21.74 19.71
C GLY A 335 -14.26 -21.21 19.67
N ALA A 336 -14.51 -19.94 19.45
CA ALA A 336 -15.84 -19.37 19.35
C ALA A 336 -16.57 -19.92 18.10
N LEU A 337 -17.89 -20.15 18.21
CA LEU A 337 -18.71 -20.59 17.09
C LEU A 337 -18.74 -19.52 15.99
N LEU A 338 -18.39 -19.91 14.76
CA LEU A 338 -18.44 -19.01 13.62
C LEU A 338 -19.86 -18.82 13.12
N ALA A 339 -20.20 -17.62 12.71
CA ALA A 339 -21.49 -17.28 12.13
C ALA A 339 -21.37 -16.15 11.09
N PRO A 340 -22.29 -16.07 10.11
CA PRO A 340 -22.44 -14.88 9.29
C PRO A 340 -23.10 -13.75 10.14
N GLU A 341 -22.83 -12.50 9.84
CA GLU A 341 -23.51 -11.38 10.50
C GLU A 341 -24.99 -11.30 10.11
N LYS A 342 -25.27 -11.60 8.84
CA LYS A 342 -26.64 -11.70 8.28
C LYS A 342 -26.74 -13.01 7.54
N GLU A 343 -27.93 -13.58 7.46
CA GLU A 343 -28.17 -14.85 6.74
C GLU A 343 -27.69 -14.82 5.28
N SER A 344 -27.70 -13.63 4.66
CA SER A 344 -27.24 -13.45 3.27
C SER A 344 -25.73 -13.31 3.12
N ASP A 345 -24.99 -13.19 4.22
CA ASP A 345 -23.54 -12.95 4.16
C ASP A 345 -22.79 -14.22 3.77
N GLN A 346 -21.92 -14.09 2.79
CA GLN A 346 -21.01 -15.17 2.39
C GLN A 346 -19.79 -15.27 3.31
N ASP A 347 -19.52 -14.20 4.09
CA ASP A 347 -18.40 -14.14 5.00
C ASP A 347 -18.80 -14.60 6.39
N TRP A 348 -18.19 -15.69 6.83
CA TRP A 348 -18.34 -16.16 8.21
C TRP A 348 -17.30 -15.51 9.11
N ARG A 349 -17.71 -15.21 10.34
CA ARG A 349 -16.92 -14.41 11.28
C ARG A 349 -16.83 -15.06 12.65
N CYS A 350 -15.72 -14.80 13.32
CA CYS A 350 -15.56 -15.03 14.75
C CYS A 350 -16.21 -13.87 15.53
N PRO A 351 -17.26 -14.11 16.32
CA PRO A 351 -17.96 -13.06 17.06
C PRO A 351 -17.20 -12.59 18.30
N ASN A 352 -16.15 -13.30 18.73
CA ASN A 352 -15.35 -12.95 19.90
C ASN A 352 -14.37 -11.80 19.59
N THR A 353 -14.90 -10.61 19.37
CA THR A 353 -14.12 -9.45 18.91
C THR A 353 -13.08 -8.99 19.91
N HIS A 354 -13.37 -9.04 21.20
CA HIS A 354 -12.44 -8.62 22.26
C HIS A 354 -11.43 -9.72 22.62
N GLY A 355 -11.89 -10.96 22.81
CA GLY A 355 -11.07 -12.03 23.36
C GLY A 355 -10.37 -12.92 22.33
N CYS A 356 -10.52 -12.68 21.01
CA CYS A 356 -9.86 -13.48 20.00
C CYS A 356 -8.41 -13.02 19.74
N PRO A 357 -7.40 -13.86 20.02
CA PRO A 357 -5.99 -13.49 19.83
C PRO A 357 -5.65 -13.08 18.39
N ALA A 358 -6.23 -13.75 17.40
CA ALA A 358 -5.99 -13.41 16.00
C ALA A 358 -6.52 -12.02 15.67
N GLN A 359 -7.75 -11.69 16.10
CA GLN A 359 -8.33 -10.37 15.84
C GLN A 359 -7.51 -9.26 16.49
N LEU A 360 -7.05 -9.45 17.71
CA LEU A 360 -6.18 -8.47 18.39
C LEU A 360 -4.85 -8.28 17.66
N ARG A 361 -4.17 -9.37 17.29
CA ARG A 361 -2.91 -9.28 16.51
C ARG A 361 -3.09 -8.51 15.21
N GLU A 362 -4.16 -8.81 14.47
CA GLU A 362 -4.45 -8.15 13.21
C GLU A 362 -4.84 -6.67 13.38
N ARG A 363 -5.55 -6.31 14.46
CA ARG A 363 -5.84 -4.91 14.80
C ARG A 363 -4.57 -4.15 15.17
N LEU A 364 -3.70 -4.74 15.99
CA LEU A 364 -2.38 -4.15 16.34
C LEU A 364 -1.50 -3.96 15.09
N PHE A 365 -1.46 -4.96 14.20
CA PHE A 365 -0.72 -4.84 12.95
C PHE A 365 -1.27 -3.72 12.06
N TYR A 366 -2.60 -3.62 11.96
CA TYR A 366 -3.25 -2.58 11.16
C TYR A 366 -3.02 -1.18 11.73
N LEU A 367 -3.19 -0.99 13.03
CA LEU A 367 -2.97 0.32 13.65
C LEU A 367 -1.52 0.80 13.57
N ALA A 368 -0.55 -0.14 13.52
CA ALA A 368 0.86 0.17 13.34
C ALA A 368 1.23 0.46 11.87
N SER A 369 0.33 0.16 10.92
CA SER A 369 0.60 0.35 9.50
C SER A 369 0.73 1.84 9.12
N ARG A 370 1.34 2.09 7.95
CA ARG A 370 1.44 3.45 7.36
C ARG A 370 0.09 4.13 7.13
N ALA A 371 -0.96 3.34 6.94
CA ALA A 371 -2.32 3.86 6.75
C ALA A 371 -2.93 4.43 8.03
N ALA A 372 -2.45 4.01 9.19
CA ALA A 372 -2.92 4.44 10.50
C ALA A 372 -1.82 5.22 11.25
N LEU A 373 -1.26 4.68 12.33
CA LEU A 373 -0.32 5.41 13.19
C LEU A 373 1.14 5.40 12.69
N ASP A 374 1.48 4.53 11.74
CA ASP A 374 2.82 4.41 11.16
C ASP A 374 3.90 4.16 12.24
N ILE A 375 3.68 3.12 13.03
CA ILE A 375 4.59 2.73 14.11
C ILE A 375 5.58 1.70 13.56
N GLU A 376 6.76 2.14 13.17
CA GLU A 376 7.83 1.21 12.82
C GLU A 376 8.22 0.33 14.02
N ALA A 377 8.78 -0.83 13.72
CA ALA A 377 9.15 -1.85 14.69
C ALA A 377 7.98 -2.61 15.36
N LEU A 378 6.70 -2.26 15.12
CA LEU A 378 5.54 -3.02 15.54
C LEU A 378 4.95 -3.81 14.37
N GLY A 379 5.58 -4.93 14.02
CA GLY A 379 5.06 -5.88 13.03
C GLY A 379 4.33 -7.06 13.67
N GLU A 380 3.89 -8.03 12.85
CA GLU A 380 3.15 -9.22 13.31
C GLU A 380 3.87 -10.00 14.42
N LYS A 381 5.18 -10.20 14.30
CA LYS A 381 5.99 -10.91 15.32
C LYS A 381 6.04 -10.15 16.65
N GLY A 382 6.14 -8.82 16.58
CA GLY A 382 6.15 -7.98 17.76
C GLY A 382 4.79 -7.96 18.46
N ALA A 383 3.71 -7.81 17.71
CA ALA A 383 2.34 -7.86 18.25
C ALA A 383 2.05 -9.21 18.93
N ARG A 384 2.50 -10.31 18.32
CA ARG A 384 2.38 -11.66 18.88
C ARG A 384 3.15 -11.81 20.20
N ASP A 385 4.42 -11.40 20.23
CA ASP A 385 5.29 -11.53 21.42
C ASP A 385 4.73 -10.70 22.59
N LEU A 386 4.26 -9.47 22.31
CA LEU A 386 3.62 -8.62 23.32
C LEU A 386 2.35 -9.25 23.91
N TYR A 387 1.51 -9.85 23.07
CA TYR A 387 0.30 -10.54 23.52
C TYR A 387 0.62 -11.82 24.30
N GLU A 388 1.46 -12.71 23.76
CA GLU A 388 1.81 -14.00 24.41
C GLU A 388 2.52 -13.82 25.75
N ARG A 389 3.22 -12.68 25.95
CA ARG A 389 3.85 -12.30 27.22
C ARG A 389 2.96 -11.51 28.17
N ASN A 390 1.67 -11.39 27.84
CA ASN A 390 0.67 -10.64 28.64
C ASN A 390 1.06 -9.18 28.92
N ILE A 391 1.74 -8.52 27.97
CA ILE A 391 2.07 -7.10 28.03
C ILE A 391 0.92 -6.27 27.46
N LEU A 392 0.26 -6.79 26.43
CA LEU A 392 -0.93 -6.21 25.82
C LEU A 392 -2.12 -7.13 25.99
N HIS A 393 -3.25 -6.60 26.46
CA HIS A 393 -4.54 -7.29 26.53
C HIS A 393 -5.51 -6.79 25.47
N ASP A 394 -5.42 -5.51 25.13
CA ASP A 394 -6.11 -4.85 24.01
C ASP A 394 -5.26 -3.70 23.47
N GLU A 395 -5.77 -3.02 22.44
CA GLU A 395 -5.08 -1.88 21.80
C GLU A 395 -4.88 -0.70 22.75
N GLY A 396 -5.71 -0.59 23.77
CA GLY A 396 -5.64 0.47 24.77
C GLY A 396 -4.33 0.47 25.56
N ASP A 397 -3.70 -0.69 25.73
CA ASP A 397 -2.47 -0.84 26.51
C ASP A 397 -1.21 -0.39 25.72
N LEU A 398 -1.35 -0.12 24.41
CA LEU A 398 -0.22 0.11 23.51
C LEU A 398 0.70 1.26 23.95
N PHE A 399 0.11 2.39 24.31
CA PHE A 399 0.87 3.61 24.66
C PHE A 399 1.36 3.66 26.10
N THR A 400 1.10 2.62 26.89
CA THR A 400 1.62 2.46 28.25
C THR A 400 2.80 1.50 28.33
N ILE A 401 3.23 0.89 27.21
CA ILE A 401 4.37 -0.01 27.15
C ILE A 401 5.64 0.72 27.57
N THR A 402 6.38 0.11 28.50
CA THR A 402 7.63 0.64 29.03
C THR A 402 8.84 -0.19 28.57
N ALA A 403 10.04 0.35 28.79
CA ALA A 403 11.29 -0.40 28.59
C ALA A 403 11.34 -1.69 29.43
N ALA A 404 10.79 -1.64 30.66
CA ALA A 404 10.72 -2.80 31.56
C ALA A 404 9.81 -3.91 31.00
N ASP A 405 8.74 -3.54 30.28
CA ASP A 405 7.86 -4.50 29.64
C ASP A 405 8.54 -5.14 28.44
N LEU A 406 9.23 -4.36 27.60
CA LEU A 406 9.96 -4.88 26.46
C LEU A 406 11.12 -5.81 26.85
N LEU A 407 11.70 -5.63 28.04
CA LEU A 407 12.73 -6.54 28.57
C LEU A 407 12.21 -7.96 28.89
N LYS A 408 10.90 -8.17 28.84
CA LYS A 408 10.26 -9.49 28.96
C LYS A 408 10.03 -10.18 27.63
N THR A 409 10.36 -9.54 26.51
CA THR A 409 10.09 -10.02 25.15
C THR A 409 11.32 -10.58 24.45
N GLN A 410 11.12 -11.49 23.49
CA GLN A 410 12.19 -11.97 22.61
C GLN A 410 12.44 -11.00 21.45
N GLN A 411 11.37 -10.44 20.88
CA GLN A 411 11.46 -9.62 19.67
C GLN A 411 12.21 -8.30 19.88
N TYR A 412 12.11 -7.73 21.09
CA TYR A 412 12.63 -6.40 21.39
C TYR A 412 13.89 -6.40 22.24
N THR A 413 14.44 -7.59 22.51
CA THR A 413 15.65 -7.76 23.31
C THR A 413 16.78 -8.41 22.51
N ARG A 414 17.96 -8.31 23.06
CA ARG A 414 19.14 -9.05 22.63
C ARG A 414 19.91 -9.56 23.85
N ARG A 415 20.71 -10.59 23.67
CA ARG A 415 21.54 -11.14 24.75
C ARG A 415 22.42 -10.05 25.38
N ALA A 416 22.39 -9.97 26.69
CA ALA A 416 23.25 -9.04 27.43
C ALA A 416 24.74 -9.43 27.25
N PRO A 417 25.65 -8.47 27.05
CA PRO A 417 27.07 -8.71 27.05
C PRO A 417 27.53 -9.32 28.38
N ARG A 418 28.61 -10.14 28.37
CA ARG A 418 29.12 -10.76 29.59
C ARG A 418 29.59 -9.76 30.64
N ASN A 419 30.03 -8.60 30.21
CA ASN A 419 30.54 -7.48 31.04
C ASN A 419 29.48 -6.40 31.30
N VAL A 420 28.19 -6.69 31.13
CA VAL A 420 27.11 -5.69 31.28
C VAL A 420 27.09 -5.02 32.66
N ASP A 421 27.48 -5.75 33.72
CA ASP A 421 27.49 -5.24 35.09
C ASP A 421 28.78 -4.50 35.45
N THR A 422 29.85 -4.63 34.66
CA THR A 422 31.18 -4.11 35.00
C THR A 422 31.72 -3.05 34.05
N ASP A 423 31.17 -2.97 32.83
CA ASP A 423 31.59 -2.02 31.82
C ASP A 423 30.81 -0.71 31.99
N PRO A 424 31.50 0.44 32.21
CA PRO A 424 30.85 1.75 32.36
C PRO A 424 29.91 2.12 31.21
N LYS A 425 30.13 1.57 30.02
CA LYS A 425 29.27 1.76 28.85
C LYS A 425 27.82 1.33 29.11
N TYR A 426 27.62 0.36 30.01
CA TYR A 426 26.31 -0.19 30.33
C TYR A 426 25.79 0.25 31.70
N ALA A 427 26.42 1.23 32.36
CA ALA A 427 26.07 1.68 33.71
C ALA A 427 24.59 2.11 33.88
N HIS A 428 23.94 2.52 32.79
CA HIS A 428 22.52 2.93 32.77
C HIS A 428 21.64 1.99 31.95
N THR A 429 22.14 0.80 31.57
CA THR A 429 21.40 -0.15 30.75
C THR A 429 20.60 -1.08 31.63
N ALA A 430 19.26 -1.04 31.52
CA ALA A 430 18.41 -1.98 32.19
C ALA A 430 18.61 -3.40 31.65
N VAL A 431 18.71 -4.37 32.55
CA VAL A 431 18.90 -5.79 32.24
C VAL A 431 17.64 -6.54 32.67
N GLY A 432 17.11 -7.34 31.75
CA GLY A 432 15.99 -8.25 31.98
C GLY A 432 16.42 -9.71 31.85
N GLU A 433 15.44 -10.60 31.96
CA GLU A 433 15.58 -12.02 31.71
C GLU A 433 14.44 -12.54 30.85
N VAL A 434 14.79 -13.25 29.77
CA VAL A 434 13.82 -13.87 28.87
C VAL A 434 14.24 -15.33 28.67
N ASP A 435 13.37 -16.26 29.02
CA ASP A 435 13.60 -17.71 28.87
C ASP A 435 14.93 -18.19 29.46
N GLY A 436 15.29 -17.69 30.65
CA GLY A 436 16.53 -18.01 31.36
C GLY A 436 17.80 -17.33 30.82
N GLN A 437 17.67 -16.39 29.91
CA GLN A 437 18.78 -15.61 29.37
C GLN A 437 18.71 -14.15 29.80
N ARG A 438 19.85 -13.63 30.27
CA ARG A 438 19.97 -12.19 30.55
C ARG A 438 19.97 -11.40 29.24
N VAL A 439 19.12 -10.39 29.19
CA VAL A 439 18.89 -9.58 27.99
C VAL A 439 18.94 -8.08 28.30
N ILE A 440 19.21 -7.30 27.27
CA ILE A 440 19.06 -5.84 27.24
C ILE A 440 18.19 -5.47 26.04
N LEU A 441 17.66 -4.26 25.99
CA LEU A 441 16.92 -3.80 24.83
C LEU A 441 17.76 -3.88 23.55
N SER A 442 17.12 -4.31 22.48
CA SER A 442 17.69 -4.23 21.14
C SER A 442 17.43 -2.83 20.56
N LYS A 443 18.13 -2.48 19.47
CA LYS A 443 17.84 -1.25 18.71
C LYS A 443 16.37 -1.20 18.22
N THR A 444 15.79 -2.36 17.92
CA THR A 444 14.37 -2.46 17.53
C THR A 444 13.46 -2.13 18.71
N GLY A 445 13.80 -2.56 19.93
CA GLY A 445 13.06 -2.21 21.15
C GLY A 445 13.13 -0.72 21.49
N GLU A 446 14.33 -0.13 21.39
CA GLU A 446 14.53 1.31 21.57
C GLU A 446 13.72 2.12 20.53
N LYS A 447 13.76 1.68 19.26
CA LYS A 447 13.01 2.30 18.17
C LYS A 447 11.50 2.20 18.38
N LEU A 448 11.00 1.06 18.89
CA LEU A 448 9.57 0.92 19.19
C LEU A 448 9.12 1.96 20.22
N LEU A 449 9.86 2.12 21.33
CA LEU A 449 9.50 3.10 22.36
C LEU A 449 9.47 4.53 21.81
N GLN A 450 10.47 4.88 21.00
CA GLN A 450 10.50 6.18 20.34
C GLN A 450 9.30 6.37 19.42
N ASN A 451 8.99 5.40 18.57
CA ASN A 451 7.89 5.48 17.62
C ASN A 451 6.52 5.50 18.31
N LEU A 452 6.37 4.88 19.49
CA LEU A 452 5.15 4.99 20.29
C LEU A 452 4.94 6.42 20.80
N GLU A 453 5.97 7.11 21.26
CA GLU A 453 5.87 8.52 21.65
C GLU A 453 5.55 9.42 20.46
N GLU A 454 6.22 9.24 19.32
CA GLU A 454 5.93 9.98 18.09
C GLU A 454 4.49 9.73 17.59
N ALA A 455 3.98 8.52 17.75
CA ALA A 455 2.63 8.16 17.32
C ALA A 455 1.53 8.84 18.15
N LYS A 456 1.80 9.27 19.37
CA LYS A 456 0.84 10.05 20.20
C LYS A 456 0.48 11.39 19.58
N GLU A 457 1.39 11.97 18.79
CA GLU A 457 1.24 13.27 18.13
C GLU A 457 0.62 13.19 16.72
N ARG A 458 0.21 12.00 16.29
CA ARG A 458 -0.42 11.84 14.97
C ARG A 458 -1.75 12.60 14.91
N PRO A 459 -2.11 13.17 13.73
CA PRO A 459 -3.36 13.92 13.56
C PRO A 459 -4.58 13.04 13.80
N LEU A 460 -5.68 13.64 14.24
CA LEU A 460 -6.93 12.99 14.64
C LEU A 460 -7.44 11.95 13.64
N TRP A 461 -7.35 12.22 12.34
CA TRP A 461 -7.82 11.26 11.35
C TRP A 461 -7.06 9.92 11.40
N ARG A 462 -5.77 9.93 11.76
CA ARG A 462 -4.98 8.70 11.91
C ARG A 462 -5.40 7.91 13.15
N ILE A 463 -5.75 8.61 14.22
CA ILE A 463 -6.31 8.00 15.43
C ILE A 463 -7.63 7.30 15.10
N LEU A 464 -8.52 7.96 14.35
CA LEU A 464 -9.79 7.36 13.90
C LEU A 464 -9.57 6.10 13.05
N VAL A 465 -8.60 6.11 12.14
CA VAL A 465 -8.25 4.93 11.33
C VAL A 465 -7.72 3.81 12.21
N ALA A 466 -6.88 4.13 13.21
CA ALA A 466 -6.26 3.17 14.12
C ALA A 466 -7.29 2.42 15.00
N LEU A 467 -8.41 3.05 15.33
CA LEU A 467 -9.50 2.42 16.07
C LEU A 467 -10.19 1.26 15.31
N SER A 468 -9.83 1.05 14.03
CA SER A 468 -10.37 -0.03 13.20
C SER A 468 -11.91 -0.06 13.12
N ILE A 469 -12.56 1.10 13.22
CA ILE A 469 -14.02 1.23 13.07
C ILE A 469 -14.39 0.78 11.66
N ARG A 470 -15.35 -0.11 11.57
CA ARG A 470 -15.78 -0.68 10.29
C ARG A 470 -16.25 0.44 9.35
N HIS A 471 -15.90 0.36 8.08
CA HIS A 471 -16.19 1.35 7.03
C HIS A 471 -15.49 2.72 7.20
N VAL A 472 -14.84 3.01 8.33
CA VAL A 472 -14.07 4.23 8.54
C VAL A 472 -12.64 4.02 8.04
N GLY A 473 -12.42 4.33 6.76
CA GLY A 473 -11.10 4.39 6.14
C GLY A 473 -10.48 5.79 6.20
N PRO A 474 -9.26 6.00 5.66
CA PRO A 474 -8.59 7.30 5.70
C PRO A 474 -9.40 8.47 5.16
N THR A 475 -10.20 8.27 4.10
CA THR A 475 -11.04 9.33 3.53
C THR A 475 -12.13 9.78 4.50
N ALA A 476 -12.95 8.83 5.00
CA ALA A 476 -14.00 9.15 5.96
C ALA A 476 -13.43 9.71 7.27
N ALA A 477 -12.30 9.16 7.74
CA ALA A 477 -11.62 9.65 8.94
C ALA A 477 -11.16 11.11 8.81
N ARG A 478 -10.61 11.50 7.64
CA ARG A 478 -10.22 12.90 7.36
C ARG A 478 -11.43 13.82 7.35
N SER A 479 -12.49 13.43 6.65
CA SER A 479 -13.74 14.22 6.63
C SER A 479 -14.32 14.42 8.02
N LEU A 480 -14.35 13.36 8.85
CA LEU A 480 -14.81 13.44 10.24
C LEU A 480 -13.90 14.34 11.11
N ALA A 481 -12.57 14.18 10.98
CA ALA A 481 -11.62 15.00 11.72
C ALA A 481 -11.74 16.49 11.34
N THR A 482 -11.87 16.80 10.05
CA THR A 482 -12.05 18.17 9.56
C THR A 482 -13.37 18.77 10.03
N ALA A 483 -14.49 18.00 9.98
CA ALA A 483 -15.81 18.50 10.35
C ALA A 483 -15.96 18.73 11.86
N PHE A 484 -15.37 17.86 12.67
CA PHE A 484 -15.61 17.88 14.11
C PHE A 484 -14.39 18.30 14.95
N GLY A 485 -13.18 18.16 14.46
CA GLY A 485 -11.94 18.59 15.09
C GLY A 485 -11.52 17.82 16.35
N SER A 486 -12.42 17.03 16.95
CA SER A 486 -12.18 16.33 18.22
C SER A 486 -12.84 14.95 18.24
N LEU A 487 -12.09 13.95 18.74
CA LEU A 487 -12.61 12.60 18.94
C LEU A 487 -13.74 12.57 19.98
N GLN A 488 -13.65 13.38 21.03
CA GLN A 488 -14.69 13.47 22.05
C GLN A 488 -16.02 13.95 21.46
N LYS A 489 -15.98 14.92 20.52
CA LYS A 489 -17.17 15.40 19.83
C LYS A 489 -17.79 14.31 18.96
N ILE A 490 -16.98 13.57 18.20
CA ILE A 490 -17.43 12.43 17.39
C ILE A 490 -18.05 11.35 18.28
N GLN A 491 -17.38 11.00 19.40
CA GLN A 491 -17.87 10.04 20.38
C GLN A 491 -19.22 10.49 20.99
N HIS A 492 -19.34 11.76 21.36
CA HIS A 492 -20.59 12.31 21.91
C HIS A 492 -21.76 12.20 20.92
N LEU A 493 -21.56 12.59 19.67
CA LEU A 493 -22.56 12.46 18.62
C LEU A 493 -22.96 11.00 18.37
N ALA A 494 -21.98 10.10 18.31
CA ALA A 494 -22.22 8.67 18.13
C ALA A 494 -23.01 8.07 19.30
N MET A 495 -22.63 8.37 20.54
CA MET A 495 -23.34 7.89 21.75
C MET A 495 -24.73 8.49 21.91
N SER A 496 -24.99 9.68 21.38
CA SER A 496 -26.32 10.30 21.35
C SER A 496 -27.18 9.79 20.21
N GLY A 497 -26.66 8.94 19.33
CA GLY A 497 -27.37 8.38 18.17
C GLY A 497 -27.62 9.39 17.06
N GLU A 498 -26.80 10.44 16.96
CA GLU A 498 -26.91 11.53 15.98
C GLU A 498 -26.46 11.11 14.58
N VAL A 499 -27.04 10.02 14.04
CA VAL A 499 -26.70 9.45 12.71
C VAL A 499 -26.86 10.49 11.61
N ALA A 500 -27.90 11.33 11.68
CA ALA A 500 -28.15 12.38 10.69
C ALA A 500 -26.98 13.36 10.64
N THR A 501 -26.57 13.91 11.78
CA THR A 501 -25.46 14.87 11.90
C THR A 501 -24.14 14.28 11.41
N LEU A 502 -23.87 13.01 11.73
CA LEU A 502 -22.67 12.30 11.26
C LEU A 502 -22.69 12.08 9.75
N SER A 503 -23.86 11.78 9.16
CA SER A 503 -24.00 11.51 7.73
C SER A 503 -24.06 12.75 6.85
N GLU A 504 -24.23 13.95 7.40
CA GLU A 504 -24.11 15.23 6.68
C GLU A 504 -22.66 15.55 6.26
N VAL A 505 -21.68 14.89 6.88
CA VAL A 505 -20.26 15.08 6.55
C VAL A 505 -19.98 14.49 5.16
N GLU A 506 -19.37 15.28 4.28
CA GLU A 506 -19.01 14.83 2.93
C GLU A 506 -18.15 13.56 2.97
N GLY A 507 -18.56 12.53 2.23
CA GLY A 507 -17.90 11.22 2.21
C GLY A 507 -18.24 10.30 3.39
N VAL A 508 -19.15 10.71 4.29
CA VAL A 508 -19.67 9.91 5.40
C VAL A 508 -21.16 9.63 5.15
N GLY A 509 -21.47 8.44 4.62
CA GLY A 509 -22.86 8.01 4.43
C GLY A 509 -23.45 7.35 5.69
N GLY A 510 -24.76 7.04 5.65
CA GLY A 510 -25.47 6.42 6.77
C GLY A 510 -24.80 5.13 7.30
N ILE A 511 -24.26 4.28 6.42
CA ILE A 511 -23.54 3.06 6.84
C ILE A 511 -22.32 3.37 7.70
N ILE A 512 -21.59 4.43 7.40
CA ILE A 512 -20.42 4.85 8.19
C ILE A 512 -20.88 5.43 9.52
N ALA A 513 -21.92 6.26 9.49
CA ALA A 513 -22.50 6.86 10.70
C ALA A 513 -23.06 5.78 11.66
N ASP A 514 -23.78 4.80 11.12
CA ASP A 514 -24.25 3.64 11.92
C ASP A 514 -23.09 2.85 12.52
N SER A 515 -22.01 2.64 11.76
CA SER A 515 -20.81 1.94 12.25
C SER A 515 -20.11 2.70 13.39
N LEU A 516 -20.11 4.03 13.35
CA LEU A 516 -19.61 4.87 14.46
C LEU A 516 -20.48 4.71 15.71
N VAL A 517 -21.80 4.80 15.57
CA VAL A 517 -22.76 4.62 16.67
C VAL A 517 -22.61 3.23 17.30
N GLU A 518 -22.57 2.18 16.49
CA GLU A 518 -22.38 0.81 16.95
C GLU A 518 -21.05 0.66 17.71
N TRP A 519 -19.95 1.15 17.14
CA TRP A 519 -18.62 1.02 17.73
C TRP A 519 -18.51 1.72 19.08
N PHE A 520 -18.99 2.96 19.21
CA PHE A 520 -18.97 3.70 20.46
C PHE A 520 -20.02 3.23 21.48
N SER A 521 -21.02 2.42 21.08
CA SER A 521 -21.95 1.80 22.04
C SER A 521 -21.29 0.73 22.90
N ILE A 522 -20.19 0.15 22.45
CA ILE A 522 -19.48 -0.94 23.12
C ILE A 522 -18.51 -0.37 24.18
N GLU A 523 -18.61 -0.86 25.41
CA GLU A 523 -17.87 -0.33 26.56
C GLU A 523 -16.34 -0.45 26.38
N TRP A 524 -15.82 -1.63 26.06
CA TRP A 524 -14.38 -1.83 25.94
C TRP A 524 -13.75 -1.03 24.78
N HIS A 525 -14.52 -0.63 23.77
CA HIS A 525 -14.05 0.28 22.72
C HIS A 525 -13.81 1.70 23.30
N ARG A 526 -14.72 2.17 24.15
CA ARG A 526 -14.54 3.47 24.84
C ARG A 526 -13.36 3.42 25.79
N ASP A 527 -13.17 2.29 26.49
CA ASP A 527 -12.02 2.07 27.38
C ASP A 527 -10.69 2.19 26.63
N ILE A 528 -10.60 1.74 25.38
CA ILE A 528 -9.40 1.96 24.52
C ILE A 528 -9.15 3.45 24.33
N VAL A 529 -10.18 4.22 23.97
CA VAL A 529 -10.07 5.67 23.76
C VAL A 529 -9.64 6.37 25.05
N ASP A 530 -10.24 6.00 26.18
CA ASP A 530 -9.92 6.57 27.49
C ASP A 530 -8.47 6.24 27.93
N LYS A 531 -8.00 5.01 27.70
CA LYS A 531 -6.61 4.61 27.94
C LYS A 531 -5.63 5.41 27.06
N TRP A 532 -5.95 5.60 25.79
CA TRP A 532 -5.11 6.39 24.89
C TRP A 532 -5.07 7.88 25.29
N ALA A 533 -6.22 8.45 25.66
CA ALA A 533 -6.28 9.82 26.18
C ALA A 533 -5.45 9.99 27.47
N ALA A 534 -5.58 9.05 28.41
CA ALA A 534 -4.80 9.04 29.64
C ALA A 534 -3.29 8.86 29.40
N ALA A 535 -2.89 8.15 28.35
CA ALA A 535 -1.50 7.99 27.93
C ALA A 535 -0.94 9.20 27.16
N GLY A 536 -1.74 10.23 26.91
CA GLY A 536 -1.33 11.46 26.24
C GLY A 536 -1.41 11.42 24.71
N VAL A 537 -2.22 10.52 24.13
CA VAL A 537 -2.49 10.53 22.69
C VAL A 537 -3.33 11.75 22.33
N ARG A 538 -2.97 12.43 21.26
CA ARG A 538 -3.65 13.63 20.75
C ARG A 538 -5.05 13.28 20.26
N MET A 539 -6.10 13.80 20.94
CA MET A 539 -7.50 13.50 20.62
C MET A 539 -8.22 14.62 19.88
N GLU A 540 -7.52 15.67 19.54
CA GLU A 540 -8.06 16.83 18.81
C GLU A 540 -7.00 17.46 17.91
N ASP A 541 -7.43 18.03 16.80
CA ASP A 541 -6.56 18.81 15.94
C ASP A 541 -6.64 20.29 16.33
N SER A 542 -5.50 20.96 16.47
CA SER A 542 -5.45 22.40 16.68
C SER A 542 -5.85 23.11 15.39
N HIS A 543 -6.73 24.11 15.48
CA HIS A 543 -7.15 24.96 14.34
C HIS A 543 -6.03 25.84 13.76
N GLU A 544 -4.80 25.76 14.27
CA GLU A 544 -3.65 26.61 13.90
C GLU A 544 -2.64 25.96 12.94
N GLU A 545 -2.82 24.72 12.54
CA GLU A 545 -1.93 24.08 11.56
C GLU A 545 -2.51 24.11 10.14
N ASP A 546 -2.88 25.28 9.64
CA ASP A 546 -2.75 25.65 8.24
C ASP A 546 -1.25 25.83 7.91
N GLN A 547 -0.48 24.76 8.04
CA GLN A 547 0.78 24.70 7.32
C GLN A 547 0.43 24.64 5.84
N PRO A 548 1.02 25.50 4.99
CA PRO A 548 0.73 25.50 3.57
C PRO A 548 1.04 24.09 3.05
N HIS A 549 -0.02 23.35 2.74
CA HIS A 549 0.07 22.05 2.10
C HIS A 549 0.73 22.26 0.74
N THR A 550 2.02 21.98 0.63
CA THR A 550 2.78 22.06 -0.62
C THR A 550 2.29 21.07 -1.68
N LEU A 551 1.21 20.32 -1.38
CA LEU A 551 0.60 19.30 -2.24
C LEU A 551 -0.94 19.44 -2.32
N GLU A 552 -1.54 20.59 -2.00
CA GLU A 552 -2.97 20.83 -2.25
C GLU A 552 -3.23 20.90 -3.75
N GLY A 553 -4.01 19.97 -4.24
CA GLY A 553 -4.40 19.85 -5.65
C GLY A 553 -4.04 18.54 -6.32
N LEU A 554 -3.68 17.52 -5.55
CA LEU A 554 -3.46 16.13 -6.03
C LEU A 554 -4.76 15.36 -6.17
#